data_a5aa23db6365cdb1cf9abf98404f3952
#
_entry.id   a5aa23db6365cdb1cf9abf98404f3952
#
_cell.length_a   1.000
_cell.length_b   1.000
_cell.length_c   1.000
_cell.angle_alpha   90.00
_cell.angle_beta   90.00
_cell.angle_gamma   90.00
#
_symmetry.space_group_name_H-M   'P 1'
#
loop_
_entity.id
_entity.type
_entity.pdbx_description
1 polymer ?
#
loop_
_entity_poly.entity_id
_entity_poly.type
_entity_poly.pdbx_seq_one_letter_code
_entity_poly.pdbx_strand_id
1 'polypeptide(L)'
;MSIAIIFTNKSPDTWVETLKKHLPETEVEVYPDIKNFNEIDFALCWKPENGILAKFPNLKVIHSVGAAVDHITKTQKIKETQTICSFVDENLSNDMFEFLLASILNQIKNLSVYQSQKKHQNWQTQTYKTFKDITVSILGVGNIGAFVAEKLAALGFKIKGWALNKKEIAGVSTFAGDKELSQFLNGTDILINILPVTPQTENIINNHMLSQVNEGGYFINVGRGEHLVEEDLIAVLNSGHLSGALLDVFKTEPLPTEHPLWNHPKIMITPHIASITNIESAAFLVVENYQNHLNGLPLKHTLSLTKGY
;
A
#
# COMPACT_ATOMS: atom_id res chain seq x y z
N MET A 1 8.66 28.98 13.25
CA MET A 1 7.96 27.72 12.88
C MET A 1 8.85 26.97 11.90
N SER A 2 9.15 25.72 12.20
CA SER A 2 10.13 24.95 11.46
C SER A 2 9.57 23.57 11.12
N ILE A 3 10.06 22.93 10.07
CA ILE A 3 9.69 21.58 9.66
C ILE A 3 10.75 20.62 10.19
N ALA A 4 10.32 19.57 10.90
CA ALA A 4 11.19 18.45 11.22
C ALA A 4 11.01 17.30 10.22
N ILE A 5 12.11 16.73 9.73
CA ILE A 5 12.11 15.46 9.00
C ILE A 5 12.53 14.35 9.96
N ILE A 6 11.64 13.37 10.16
CA ILE A 6 11.83 12.27 11.13
C ILE A 6 11.70 10.94 10.37
N PHE A 7 12.82 10.47 9.84
CA PHE A 7 12.88 9.25 9.04
C PHE A 7 13.74 8.17 9.71
N THR A 8 13.28 6.93 9.65
CA THR A 8 14.08 5.76 9.99
C THR A 8 14.30 4.94 8.72
N ASN A 9 15.54 4.52 8.48
CA ASN A 9 15.95 3.69 7.33
C ASN A 9 15.62 4.30 5.94
N LYS A 10 15.61 5.62 5.85
CA LYS A 10 15.42 6.38 4.60
C LYS A 10 16.26 7.64 4.65
N SER A 11 17.00 7.97 3.56
CA SER A 11 17.72 9.24 3.48
C SER A 11 16.76 10.42 3.43
N PRO A 12 16.99 11.47 4.23
CA PRO A 12 16.22 12.71 4.19
C PRO A 12 16.71 13.70 3.13
N ASP A 13 17.89 13.49 2.53
CA ASP A 13 18.64 14.52 1.78
C ASP A 13 17.84 15.15 0.65
N THR A 14 17.25 14.31 -0.23
CA THR A 14 16.42 14.81 -1.34
C THR A 14 15.19 15.58 -0.85
N TRP A 15 14.62 15.17 0.28
CA TRP A 15 13.50 15.90 0.89
C TRP A 15 13.93 17.26 1.42
N VAL A 16 15.10 17.33 2.09
CA VAL A 16 15.67 18.58 2.58
C VAL A 16 15.93 19.56 1.42
N GLU A 17 16.58 19.08 0.36
CA GLU A 17 16.87 19.90 -0.83
C GLU A 17 15.58 20.42 -1.49
N THR A 18 14.60 19.51 -1.68
CA THR A 18 13.35 19.87 -2.35
C THR A 18 12.51 20.83 -1.50
N LEU A 19 12.41 20.61 -0.19
CA LEU A 19 11.68 21.52 0.69
C LEU A 19 12.34 22.89 0.77
N LYS A 20 13.66 22.98 0.88
CA LYS A 20 14.40 24.26 0.88
C LYS A 20 14.24 25.04 -0.44
N LYS A 21 14.13 24.34 -1.57
CA LYS A 21 13.87 24.96 -2.88
C LYS A 21 12.50 25.66 -2.92
N HIS A 22 11.47 25.05 -2.32
CA HIS A 22 10.10 25.57 -2.34
C HIS A 22 9.76 26.46 -1.14
N LEU A 23 10.51 26.34 -0.03
CA LEU A 23 10.32 27.09 1.22
C LEU A 23 11.66 27.68 1.69
N PRO A 24 12.27 28.61 0.95
CA PRO A 24 13.63 29.12 1.22
C PRO A 24 13.77 29.80 2.59
N GLU A 25 12.68 30.39 3.11
CA GLU A 25 12.66 31.09 4.40
C GLU A 25 12.31 30.17 5.58
N THR A 26 12.02 28.88 5.32
CA THR A 26 11.62 27.94 6.38
C THR A 26 12.81 27.10 6.82
N GLU A 27 13.03 27.04 8.12
CA GLU A 27 14.04 26.14 8.67
C GLU A 27 13.55 24.68 8.58
N VAL A 28 14.34 23.84 7.89
CA VAL A 28 14.09 22.41 7.76
C VAL A 28 15.19 21.68 8.50
N GLU A 29 14.81 20.99 9.58
CA GLU A 29 15.71 20.28 10.46
C GLU A 29 15.51 18.77 10.34
N VAL A 30 16.56 18.00 10.49
CA VAL A 30 16.52 16.52 10.40
C VAL A 30 16.79 15.93 11.77
N TYR A 31 15.90 15.05 12.24
CA TYR A 31 16.14 14.29 13.46
C TYR A 31 17.30 13.30 13.23
N PRO A 32 18.26 13.12 14.20
CA PRO A 32 18.24 13.63 15.58
C PRO A 32 18.79 15.04 15.78
N ASP A 33 19.35 15.69 14.77
CA ASP A 33 20.11 16.96 14.89
C ASP A 33 19.19 18.20 14.92
N ILE A 34 18.13 18.16 15.74
CA ILE A 34 17.17 19.24 15.92
C ILE A 34 17.66 20.20 17.00
N LYS A 35 17.80 21.49 16.68
CA LYS A 35 18.30 22.52 17.58
C LYS A 35 17.31 22.88 18.69
N ASN A 36 16.03 23.05 18.31
CA ASN A 36 15.00 23.43 19.25
C ASN A 36 13.68 22.68 19.03
N PHE A 37 13.42 21.66 19.81
CA PHE A 37 12.20 20.85 19.73
C PHE A 37 10.91 21.67 19.95
N ASN A 38 10.99 22.83 20.65
CA ASN A 38 9.83 23.68 20.88
C ASN A 38 9.41 24.51 19.66
N GLU A 39 10.28 24.68 18.67
CA GLU A 39 9.97 25.43 17.46
C GLU A 39 9.33 24.60 16.36
N ILE A 40 9.34 23.28 16.51
CA ILE A 40 8.76 22.36 15.54
C ILE A 40 7.26 22.24 15.78
N ASP A 41 6.48 22.64 14.79
CA ASP A 41 5.02 22.51 14.75
C ASP A 41 4.51 21.65 13.58
N PHE A 42 5.40 21.32 12.63
CA PHE A 42 5.12 20.45 11.48
C PHE A 42 6.21 19.37 11.35
N ALA A 43 5.84 18.11 11.26
CA ALA A 43 6.76 17.00 11.10
C ALA A 43 6.45 16.16 9.86
N LEU A 44 7.45 15.92 9.02
CA LEU A 44 7.41 14.99 7.91
C LEU A 44 7.98 13.64 8.39
N CYS A 45 7.19 12.57 8.34
CA CYS A 45 7.49 11.32 9.03
C CYS A 45 7.55 10.10 8.10
N TRP A 46 8.56 9.24 8.34
CA TRP A 46 8.62 7.89 7.81
C TRP A 46 9.15 6.90 8.85
N LYS A 47 8.29 5.95 9.27
CA LYS A 47 8.60 4.92 10.29
C LYS A 47 9.30 5.51 11.54
N PRO A 48 8.77 6.57 12.18
CA PRO A 48 9.43 7.22 13.32
C PRO A 48 9.62 6.24 14.47
N GLU A 49 10.75 6.37 15.20
CA GLU A 49 11.02 5.58 16.39
C GLU A 49 9.91 5.72 17.43
N ASN A 50 9.66 4.66 18.21
CA ASN A 50 8.58 4.63 19.18
C ASN A 50 8.63 5.82 20.16
N GLY A 51 7.53 6.56 20.23
CA GLY A 51 7.37 7.68 21.16
C GLY A 51 8.16 8.95 20.82
N ILE A 52 8.86 9.00 19.67
CA ILE A 52 9.71 10.14 19.33
C ILE A 52 8.93 11.45 19.21
N LEU A 53 7.68 11.41 18.67
CA LEU A 53 6.87 12.61 18.51
C LEU A 53 6.47 13.29 19.82
N ALA A 54 6.56 12.59 20.94
CA ALA A 54 6.33 13.17 22.25
C ALA A 54 7.39 14.22 22.66
N LYS A 55 8.58 14.20 22.04
CA LYS A 55 9.64 15.20 22.27
C LYS A 55 9.31 16.58 21.69
N PHE A 56 8.29 16.69 20.83
CA PHE A 56 7.90 17.92 20.16
C PHE A 56 6.63 18.49 20.79
N PRO A 57 6.73 19.37 21.80
CA PRO A 57 5.59 19.80 22.60
C PRO A 57 4.57 20.62 21.80
N ASN A 58 5.03 21.39 20.81
CA ASN A 58 4.21 22.27 19.98
C ASN A 58 3.82 21.65 18.61
N LEU A 59 4.12 20.38 18.38
CA LEU A 59 3.78 19.69 17.12
C LEU A 59 2.27 19.63 16.92
N LYS A 60 1.81 20.16 15.79
CA LYS A 60 0.40 20.22 15.38
C LYS A 60 0.10 19.34 14.16
N VAL A 61 1.04 19.29 13.20
CA VAL A 61 0.85 18.55 11.95
C VAL A 61 1.88 17.44 11.83
N ILE A 62 1.40 16.24 11.56
CA ILE A 62 2.22 15.05 11.30
C ILE A 62 1.90 14.61 9.87
N HIS A 63 2.84 14.77 8.95
CA HIS A 63 2.66 14.45 7.54
C HIS A 63 3.43 13.18 7.19
N SER A 64 2.73 12.14 6.74
CA SER A 64 3.36 10.95 6.18
C SER A 64 3.93 11.24 4.79
N VAL A 65 5.07 10.64 4.45
CA VAL A 65 5.61 10.67 3.08
C VAL A 65 5.02 9.60 2.17
N GLY A 66 4.08 8.82 2.67
CA GLY A 66 3.37 7.77 1.93
C GLY A 66 1.86 7.83 2.13
N ALA A 67 1.14 7.00 1.37
CA ALA A 67 -0.32 6.92 1.44
C ALA A 67 -0.82 6.38 2.79
N ALA A 68 -0.12 5.43 3.37
CA ALA A 68 -0.48 4.83 4.65
C ALA A 68 0.18 5.56 5.82
N VAL A 69 -0.46 5.52 6.97
CA VAL A 69 -0.01 6.18 8.22
C VAL A 69 0.14 5.21 9.39
N ASP A 70 -0.15 3.93 9.18
CA ASP A 70 -0.02 2.88 10.18
C ASP A 70 1.39 2.81 10.79
N HIS A 71 2.43 3.07 9.99
CA HIS A 71 3.82 3.17 10.45
C HIS A 71 4.08 4.34 11.43
N ILE A 72 3.14 5.29 11.54
CA ILE A 72 3.17 6.38 12.50
C ILE A 72 2.25 6.03 13.68
N THR A 73 0.99 5.69 13.40
CA THR A 73 -0.04 5.51 14.43
C THR A 73 0.21 4.29 15.34
N LYS A 74 0.92 3.27 14.86
CA LYS A 74 1.32 2.10 15.67
C LYS A 74 2.41 2.42 16.69
N THR A 75 3.26 3.40 16.40
CA THR A 75 4.45 3.71 17.22
C THR A 75 4.32 5.02 17.99
N GLN A 76 3.35 5.87 17.65
CA GLN A 76 3.18 7.19 18.24
C GLN A 76 1.81 7.35 18.90
N LYS A 77 1.78 7.98 20.07
CA LYS A 77 0.54 8.44 20.69
C LYS A 77 0.18 9.81 20.10
N ILE A 78 -0.83 9.85 19.25
CA ILE A 78 -1.30 11.08 18.62
C ILE A 78 -2.27 11.81 19.55
N LYS A 79 -2.07 13.12 19.74
CA LYS A 79 -2.95 13.97 20.55
C LYS A 79 -4.15 14.43 19.74
N GLU A 80 -5.28 14.71 20.37
CA GLU A 80 -6.48 15.25 19.70
C GLU A 80 -6.22 16.61 19.03
N THR A 81 -5.22 17.35 19.51
CA THR A 81 -4.81 18.65 18.94
C THR A 81 -3.89 18.50 17.72
N GLN A 82 -3.52 17.30 17.35
CA GLN A 82 -2.63 17.00 16.22
C GLN A 82 -3.42 16.48 15.04
N THR A 83 -3.05 16.92 13.84
CA THR A 83 -3.62 16.45 12.58
C THR A 83 -2.61 15.57 11.86
N ILE A 84 -3.04 14.39 11.42
CA ILE A 84 -2.23 13.54 10.54
C ILE A 84 -2.68 13.77 9.09
N CYS A 85 -1.70 13.97 8.21
CA CYS A 85 -1.89 14.02 6.76
C CYS A 85 -1.18 12.84 6.12
N SER A 86 -1.80 12.26 5.10
CA SER A 86 -1.18 11.24 4.23
C SER A 86 -0.77 11.87 2.90
N PHE A 87 0.05 11.13 2.17
CA PHE A 87 0.38 11.47 0.79
C PHE A 87 -0.35 10.53 -0.17
N VAL A 88 -1.21 11.08 -1.01
CA VAL A 88 -1.84 10.37 -2.12
C VAL A 88 -1.91 11.33 -3.29
N ASP A 89 -1.24 10.99 -4.38
CA ASP A 89 -1.34 11.73 -5.64
C ASP A 89 -1.63 10.77 -6.81
N GLU A 90 -1.80 11.35 -7.98
CA GLU A 90 -2.07 10.58 -9.19
C GLU A 90 -0.85 9.75 -9.61
N ASN A 91 0.38 10.23 -9.38
CA ASN A 91 1.61 9.48 -9.72
C ASN A 91 1.70 8.20 -8.89
N LEU A 92 1.43 8.26 -7.58
CA LEU A 92 1.42 7.11 -6.70
C LEU A 92 0.37 6.08 -7.13
N SER A 93 -0.81 6.55 -7.55
CA SER A 93 -1.90 5.69 -8.03
C SER A 93 -1.58 5.05 -9.38
N ASN A 94 -0.94 5.80 -10.29
CA ASN A 94 -0.48 5.27 -11.59
C ASN A 94 0.62 4.23 -11.42
N ASP A 95 1.61 4.47 -10.55
CA ASP A 95 2.69 3.52 -10.26
C ASP A 95 2.14 2.19 -9.73
N MET A 96 1.19 2.25 -8.77
CA MET A 96 0.47 1.08 -8.29
C MET A 96 -0.28 0.35 -9.41
N PHE A 97 -0.96 1.09 -10.29
CA PHE A 97 -1.67 0.50 -11.43
C PHE A 97 -0.71 -0.21 -12.39
N GLU A 98 0.41 0.42 -12.74
CA GLU A 98 1.42 -0.15 -13.63
C GLU A 98 2.04 -1.43 -13.06
N PHE A 99 2.38 -1.41 -11.77
CA PHE A 99 2.89 -2.59 -11.07
C PHE A 99 1.89 -3.75 -11.06
N LEU A 100 0.63 -3.46 -10.72
CA LEU A 100 -0.42 -4.48 -10.68
C LEU A 100 -0.76 -5.01 -12.08
N LEU A 101 -0.82 -4.14 -13.09
CA LEU A 101 -1.04 -4.57 -14.47
C LEU A 101 0.10 -5.48 -14.97
N ALA A 102 1.37 -5.11 -14.70
CA ALA A 102 2.51 -5.94 -15.03
C ALA A 102 2.45 -7.31 -14.34
N SER A 103 2.06 -7.34 -13.06
CA SER A 103 1.91 -8.56 -12.27
C SER A 103 0.80 -9.46 -12.79
N ILE A 104 -0.36 -8.88 -13.10
CA ILE A 104 -1.50 -9.60 -13.72
C ILE A 104 -1.09 -10.17 -15.07
N LEU A 105 -0.47 -9.37 -15.94
CA LEU A 105 -0.04 -9.80 -17.26
C LEU A 105 1.03 -10.91 -17.17
N ASN A 106 1.98 -10.81 -16.27
CA ASN A 106 2.96 -11.86 -16.00
C ASN A 106 2.27 -13.20 -15.71
N GLN A 107 1.24 -13.17 -14.83
CA GLN A 107 0.50 -14.36 -14.43
C GLN A 107 -0.34 -14.93 -15.61
N ILE A 108 -1.19 -14.12 -16.23
CA ILE A 108 -2.12 -14.63 -17.26
C ILE A 108 -1.41 -15.02 -18.56
N LYS A 109 -0.21 -14.52 -18.82
CA LYS A 109 0.62 -14.89 -19.99
C LYS A 109 1.67 -15.93 -19.68
N ASN A 110 1.68 -16.49 -18.45
CA ASN A 110 2.59 -17.56 -18.02
C ASN A 110 4.08 -17.19 -18.17
N LEU A 111 4.45 -15.90 -18.00
CA LEU A 111 5.83 -15.47 -18.25
C LEU A 111 6.80 -16.13 -17.25
N SER A 112 6.41 -16.28 -16.00
CA SER A 112 7.21 -16.96 -14.96
C SER A 112 7.38 -18.47 -15.29
N VAL A 113 6.37 -19.11 -15.87
CA VAL A 113 6.46 -20.51 -16.31
C VAL A 113 7.49 -20.64 -17.45
N TYR A 114 7.46 -19.73 -18.43
CA TYR A 114 8.44 -19.74 -19.52
C TYR A 114 9.87 -19.44 -19.04
N GLN A 115 10.02 -18.60 -18.04
CA GLN A 115 11.31 -18.39 -17.36
C GLN A 115 11.86 -19.69 -16.74
N SER A 116 10.99 -20.48 -16.09
CA SER A 116 11.36 -21.77 -15.55
C SER A 116 11.67 -22.79 -16.66
N GLN A 117 10.84 -22.87 -17.70
CA GLN A 117 11.06 -23.74 -18.84
C GLN A 117 12.39 -23.45 -19.55
N LYS A 118 12.78 -22.19 -19.67
CA LYS A 118 14.09 -21.79 -20.23
C LYS A 118 15.25 -22.45 -19.48
N LYS A 119 15.21 -22.55 -18.14
CA LYS A 119 16.27 -23.18 -17.35
C LYS A 119 16.45 -24.67 -17.67
N HIS A 120 15.35 -25.32 -18.11
CA HIS A 120 15.31 -26.74 -18.45
C HIS A 120 15.32 -26.98 -19.98
N GLN A 121 15.55 -25.94 -20.80
CA GLN A 121 15.54 -26.03 -22.27
C GLN A 121 14.25 -26.65 -22.82
N ASN A 122 13.13 -26.44 -22.13
CA ASN A 122 11.80 -26.96 -22.51
C ASN A 122 11.06 -25.94 -23.39
N TRP A 123 10.69 -26.34 -24.63
CA TRP A 123 9.92 -25.54 -25.56
C TRP A 123 8.48 -26.02 -25.60
N GLN A 124 7.66 -25.56 -24.62
CA GLN A 124 6.27 -25.99 -24.50
C GLN A 124 5.36 -24.79 -24.32
N THR A 125 4.35 -24.66 -25.19
CA THR A 125 3.32 -23.62 -25.08
C THR A 125 2.37 -23.91 -23.93
N GLN A 126 1.89 -22.83 -23.28
CA GLN A 126 0.88 -22.88 -22.24
C GLN A 126 -0.43 -22.25 -22.76
N THR A 127 -1.56 -22.77 -22.32
CA THR A 127 -2.85 -22.10 -22.51
C THR A 127 -2.94 -20.87 -21.62
N TYR A 128 -3.66 -19.84 -22.08
CA TYR A 128 -3.86 -18.63 -21.27
C TYR A 128 -5.26 -18.05 -21.50
N LYS A 129 -5.72 -17.30 -20.50
CA LYS A 129 -6.97 -16.54 -20.56
C LYS A 129 -6.72 -15.14 -21.14
N THR A 130 -7.78 -14.52 -21.68
CA THR A 130 -7.75 -13.10 -22.09
C THR A 130 -8.35 -12.20 -21.00
N PHE A 131 -8.24 -10.90 -21.14
CA PHE A 131 -8.79 -9.93 -20.16
C PHE A 131 -10.28 -10.17 -19.88
N LYS A 132 -11.07 -10.50 -20.90
CA LYS A 132 -12.51 -10.73 -20.80
C LYS A 132 -12.89 -11.98 -19.98
N ASP A 133 -11.94 -12.91 -19.86
CA ASP A 133 -12.13 -14.19 -19.18
C ASP A 133 -11.69 -14.13 -17.71
N ILE A 134 -11.06 -13.01 -17.30
CA ILE A 134 -10.47 -12.83 -15.97
C ILE A 134 -11.35 -11.91 -15.13
N THR A 135 -11.67 -12.39 -13.92
CA THR A 135 -12.26 -11.59 -12.86
C THR A 135 -11.18 -11.21 -11.85
N VAL A 136 -10.89 -9.92 -11.74
CA VAL A 136 -9.98 -9.35 -10.75
C VAL A 136 -10.81 -8.76 -9.60
N SER A 137 -10.56 -9.21 -8.39
CA SER A 137 -11.23 -8.73 -7.17
C SER A 137 -10.25 -7.96 -6.31
N ILE A 138 -10.60 -6.72 -5.94
CA ILE A 138 -9.76 -5.79 -5.20
C ILE A 138 -10.33 -5.57 -3.81
N LEU A 139 -9.65 -6.05 -2.79
CA LEU A 139 -9.88 -5.75 -1.38
C LEU A 139 -9.30 -4.37 -1.06
N GLY A 140 -10.18 -3.40 -0.80
CA GLY A 140 -9.78 -2.03 -0.49
C GLY A 140 -9.90 -1.09 -1.68
N VAL A 141 -11.14 -0.67 -2.03
CA VAL A 141 -11.38 0.36 -3.06
C VAL A 141 -11.44 1.76 -2.43
N GLY A 142 -10.38 2.14 -1.74
CA GLY A 142 -10.06 3.52 -1.33
C GLY A 142 -9.60 4.36 -2.53
N ASN A 143 -8.83 5.43 -2.31
CA ASN A 143 -8.36 6.31 -3.39
C ASN A 143 -7.54 5.53 -4.44
N ILE A 144 -6.48 4.82 -4.02
CA ILE A 144 -5.61 4.06 -4.93
C ILE A 144 -6.37 2.86 -5.52
N GLY A 145 -7.06 2.07 -4.68
CA GLY A 145 -7.76 0.87 -5.15
C GLY A 145 -8.91 1.18 -6.12
N ALA A 146 -9.64 2.28 -5.95
CA ALA A 146 -10.67 2.72 -6.88
C ALA A 146 -10.06 3.13 -8.23
N PHE A 147 -8.98 3.91 -8.21
CA PHE A 147 -8.24 4.29 -9.41
C PHE A 147 -7.75 3.06 -10.20
N VAL A 148 -7.12 2.11 -9.52
CA VAL A 148 -6.68 0.83 -10.14
C VAL A 148 -7.86 0.06 -10.72
N ALA A 149 -8.97 -0.03 -9.97
CA ALA A 149 -10.17 -0.73 -10.41
C ALA A 149 -10.76 -0.14 -11.71
N GLU A 150 -10.88 1.19 -11.79
CA GLU A 150 -11.36 1.89 -12.99
C GLU A 150 -10.44 1.68 -14.20
N LYS A 151 -9.13 1.81 -13.99
CA LYS A 151 -8.14 1.60 -15.07
C LYS A 151 -8.16 0.17 -15.60
N LEU A 152 -8.22 -0.84 -14.73
CA LEU A 152 -8.33 -2.25 -15.14
C LEU A 152 -9.66 -2.55 -15.83
N ALA A 153 -10.78 -1.98 -15.37
CA ALA A 153 -12.08 -2.10 -16.02
C ALA A 153 -12.06 -1.51 -17.44
N ALA A 154 -11.40 -0.34 -17.63
CA ALA A 154 -11.24 0.29 -18.93
C ALA A 154 -10.42 -0.56 -19.92
N LEU A 155 -9.51 -1.43 -19.44
CA LEU A 155 -8.78 -2.41 -20.26
C LEU A 155 -9.63 -3.64 -20.64
N GLY A 156 -10.82 -3.80 -20.04
CA GLY A 156 -11.75 -4.90 -20.34
C GLY A 156 -11.71 -6.08 -19.38
N PHE A 157 -11.05 -5.95 -18.22
CA PHE A 157 -11.18 -6.93 -17.14
C PHE A 157 -12.57 -6.85 -16.48
N LYS A 158 -13.05 -7.97 -15.96
CA LYS A 158 -14.19 -8.00 -15.03
C LYS A 158 -13.70 -7.64 -13.65
N ILE A 159 -14.11 -6.46 -13.13
CA ILE A 159 -13.60 -5.97 -11.84
C ILE A 159 -14.67 -6.04 -10.77
N LYS A 160 -14.29 -6.57 -9.62
CA LYS A 160 -15.01 -6.50 -8.35
C LYS A 160 -14.20 -5.69 -7.36
N GLY A 161 -14.87 -4.82 -6.61
CA GLY A 161 -14.24 -4.01 -5.56
C GLY A 161 -14.97 -4.20 -4.23
N TRP A 162 -14.21 -4.39 -3.14
CA TRP A 162 -14.76 -4.48 -1.78
C TRP A 162 -14.22 -3.37 -0.88
N ALA A 163 -15.11 -2.81 -0.06
CA ALA A 163 -14.79 -1.86 0.99
C ALA A 163 -15.72 -2.05 2.19
N LEU A 164 -15.40 -1.43 3.33
CA LEU A 164 -16.28 -1.45 4.52
C LEU A 164 -17.66 -0.82 4.21
N ASN A 165 -17.66 0.27 3.45
CA ASN A 165 -18.88 0.97 3.05
C ASN A 165 -19.08 0.89 1.54
N LYS A 166 -20.34 0.87 1.09
CA LYS A 166 -20.70 0.83 -0.34
C LYS A 166 -20.09 2.00 -1.08
N LYS A 167 -19.55 1.72 -2.25
CA LYS A 167 -19.00 2.70 -3.18
C LYS A 167 -19.59 2.51 -4.57
N GLU A 168 -19.60 3.57 -5.34
CA GLU A 168 -19.93 3.52 -6.77
C GLU A 168 -18.67 3.84 -7.55
N ILE A 169 -18.24 2.92 -8.42
CA ILE A 169 -17.03 3.02 -9.21
C ILE A 169 -17.37 2.59 -10.63
N ALA A 170 -17.02 3.42 -11.61
CA ALA A 170 -17.39 3.19 -13.01
C ALA A 170 -16.80 1.86 -13.54
N GLY A 171 -17.67 1.00 -14.10
CA GLY A 171 -17.27 -0.30 -14.66
C GLY A 171 -16.89 -1.37 -13.62
N VAL A 172 -17.15 -1.14 -12.32
CA VAL A 172 -16.76 -2.03 -11.23
C VAL A 172 -18.00 -2.54 -10.48
N SER A 173 -18.09 -3.85 -10.27
CA SER A 173 -19.10 -4.44 -9.36
C SER A 173 -18.62 -4.27 -7.92
N THR A 174 -19.30 -3.42 -7.13
CA THR A 174 -18.86 -3.09 -5.77
C THR A 174 -19.64 -3.84 -4.70
N PHE A 175 -18.95 -4.26 -3.66
CA PHE A 175 -19.43 -5.02 -2.50
C PHE A 175 -19.03 -4.30 -1.21
N ALA A 176 -19.81 -4.48 -0.14
CA ALA A 176 -19.55 -3.79 1.12
C ALA A 176 -19.79 -4.66 2.36
N GLY A 177 -18.88 -4.51 3.33
CA GLY A 177 -18.98 -5.15 4.64
C GLY A 177 -18.90 -6.67 4.61
N ASP A 178 -18.97 -7.31 5.78
CA ASP A 178 -18.74 -8.76 5.93
C ASP A 178 -19.83 -9.61 5.24
N LYS A 179 -21.04 -9.12 5.17
CA LYS A 179 -22.17 -9.86 4.57
C LYS A 179 -22.02 -10.11 3.07
N GLU A 180 -21.34 -9.21 2.36
CA GLU A 180 -21.11 -9.32 0.92
C GLU A 180 -19.74 -9.91 0.58
N LEU A 181 -18.88 -10.23 1.57
CA LEU A 181 -17.51 -10.68 1.36
C LEU A 181 -17.43 -12.00 0.57
N SER A 182 -18.25 -12.99 0.93
CA SER A 182 -18.27 -14.27 0.19
C SER A 182 -18.78 -14.10 -1.24
N GLN A 183 -19.75 -13.22 -1.48
CA GLN A 183 -20.25 -12.93 -2.82
C GLN A 183 -19.18 -12.18 -3.66
N PHE A 184 -18.40 -11.32 -3.02
CA PHE A 184 -17.25 -10.66 -3.64
C PHE A 184 -16.19 -11.66 -4.08
N LEU A 185 -15.85 -12.66 -3.25
CA LEU A 185 -14.81 -13.66 -3.53
C LEU A 185 -15.22 -14.68 -4.59
N ASN A 186 -16.50 -15.04 -4.63
CA ASN A 186 -17.01 -16.05 -5.56
C ASN A 186 -16.72 -15.69 -7.03
N GLY A 187 -16.12 -16.57 -7.80
CA GLY A 187 -15.78 -16.35 -9.20
C GLY A 187 -14.56 -15.45 -9.41
N THR A 188 -13.72 -15.25 -8.40
CA THR A 188 -12.49 -14.47 -8.47
C THR A 188 -11.35 -15.30 -9.05
N ASP A 189 -10.70 -14.83 -10.10
CA ASP A 189 -9.48 -15.45 -10.66
C ASP A 189 -8.21 -14.82 -10.07
N ILE A 190 -8.21 -13.51 -9.81
CA ILE A 190 -7.09 -12.80 -9.19
C ILE A 190 -7.62 -11.96 -8.03
N LEU A 191 -7.14 -12.25 -6.83
CA LEU A 191 -7.43 -11.48 -5.63
C LEU A 191 -6.29 -10.52 -5.33
N ILE A 192 -6.58 -9.22 -5.25
CA ILE A 192 -5.61 -8.17 -4.92
C ILE A 192 -5.98 -7.56 -3.58
N ASN A 193 -5.01 -7.43 -2.68
CA ASN A 193 -5.16 -6.72 -1.42
C ASN A 193 -4.47 -5.35 -1.46
N ILE A 194 -5.27 -4.27 -1.24
CA ILE A 194 -4.81 -2.88 -1.07
C ILE A 194 -5.48 -2.27 0.18
N LEU A 195 -5.85 -3.07 1.16
CA LEU A 195 -6.49 -2.60 2.39
C LEU A 195 -5.53 -1.77 3.25
N PRO A 196 -6.03 -0.80 4.02
CA PRO A 196 -5.29 -0.23 5.13
C PRO A 196 -5.28 -1.20 6.33
N VAL A 197 -4.24 -1.13 7.18
CA VAL A 197 -4.21 -1.90 8.42
C VAL A 197 -5.10 -1.25 9.46
N THR A 198 -6.03 -2.05 9.93
CA THR A 198 -6.92 -1.75 11.07
C THR A 198 -7.08 -3.02 11.91
N PRO A 199 -7.56 -2.94 13.16
CA PRO A 199 -7.83 -4.14 13.94
C PRO A 199 -8.78 -5.15 13.25
N GLN A 200 -9.66 -4.67 12.35
CA GLN A 200 -10.60 -5.51 11.61
C GLN A 200 -10.00 -6.14 10.34
N THR A 201 -8.90 -5.57 9.83
CA THR A 201 -8.26 -6.08 8.60
C THR A 201 -7.01 -6.91 8.87
N GLU A 202 -6.53 -6.94 10.11
CA GLU A 202 -5.43 -7.81 10.52
C GLU A 202 -5.82 -9.28 10.39
N ASN A 203 -4.96 -10.08 9.74
CA ASN A 203 -5.17 -11.51 9.44
C ASN A 203 -6.49 -11.82 8.69
N ILE A 204 -7.06 -10.83 8.00
CA ILE A 204 -8.29 -11.02 7.22
C ILE A 204 -8.09 -12.02 6.07
N ILE A 205 -6.88 -12.06 5.49
CA ILE A 205 -6.52 -12.97 4.41
C ILE A 205 -5.96 -14.25 5.02
N ASN A 206 -6.84 -15.18 5.21
CA ASN A 206 -6.59 -16.48 5.82
C ASN A 206 -7.05 -17.62 4.90
N ASN A 207 -6.91 -18.86 5.34
CA ASN A 207 -7.31 -20.06 4.59
C ASN A 207 -8.77 -19.99 4.12
N HIS A 208 -9.69 -19.56 5.01
CA HIS A 208 -11.11 -19.46 4.67
C HIS A 208 -11.37 -18.50 3.52
N MET A 209 -10.71 -17.33 3.51
CA MET A 209 -10.85 -16.36 2.42
C MET A 209 -10.20 -16.85 1.13
N LEU A 210 -8.96 -17.36 1.21
CA LEU A 210 -8.21 -17.82 0.04
C LEU A 210 -8.86 -19.02 -0.66
N SER A 211 -9.53 -19.90 0.11
CA SER A 211 -10.26 -21.05 -0.43
C SER A 211 -11.56 -20.69 -1.16
N GLN A 212 -12.06 -19.46 -1.06
CA GLN A 212 -13.22 -18.98 -1.80
C GLN A 212 -12.86 -18.38 -3.17
N VAL A 213 -11.57 -18.14 -3.43
CA VAL A 213 -11.06 -17.77 -4.76
C VAL A 213 -11.17 -18.99 -5.68
N ASN A 214 -11.35 -18.79 -6.97
CA ASN A 214 -11.42 -19.90 -7.94
C ASN A 214 -10.21 -20.83 -7.83
N GLU A 215 -10.41 -22.12 -8.06
CA GLU A 215 -9.32 -23.06 -8.23
C GLU A 215 -8.38 -22.59 -9.37
N GLY A 216 -7.08 -22.64 -9.14
CA GLY A 216 -6.07 -22.05 -10.04
C GLY A 216 -5.96 -20.53 -9.97
N GLY A 217 -6.69 -19.90 -9.05
CA GLY A 217 -6.61 -18.44 -8.83
C GLY A 217 -5.23 -17.97 -8.37
N TYR A 218 -5.03 -16.66 -8.37
CA TYR A 218 -3.77 -16.01 -8.01
C TYR A 218 -3.99 -14.92 -6.98
N PHE A 219 -3.08 -14.80 -6.01
CA PHE A 219 -3.17 -13.79 -4.96
C PHE A 219 -2.06 -12.74 -5.09
N ILE A 220 -2.40 -11.46 -4.92
CA ILE A 220 -1.44 -10.34 -4.92
C ILE A 220 -1.63 -9.52 -3.64
N ASN A 221 -0.57 -9.36 -2.86
CA ASN A 221 -0.58 -8.50 -1.68
C ASN A 221 0.34 -7.29 -1.88
N VAL A 222 -0.27 -6.11 -2.06
CA VAL A 222 0.39 -4.80 -2.11
C VAL A 222 -0.13 -3.86 -1.01
N GLY A 223 -0.94 -4.38 -0.09
CA GLY A 223 -1.43 -3.64 1.08
C GLY A 223 -0.42 -3.63 2.21
N ARG A 224 -0.56 -4.57 3.14
CA ARG A 224 0.38 -4.78 4.25
C ARG A 224 0.51 -6.27 4.56
N GLY A 225 1.66 -6.66 5.11
CA GLY A 225 1.93 -8.05 5.53
C GLY A 225 1.01 -8.53 6.64
N GLU A 226 0.60 -7.65 7.53
CA GLU A 226 -0.30 -7.95 8.67
C GLU A 226 -1.69 -8.43 8.23
N HIS A 227 -2.10 -8.17 6.99
CA HIS A 227 -3.37 -8.70 6.47
C HIS A 227 -3.36 -10.21 6.24
N LEU A 228 -2.18 -10.78 6.03
CA LEU A 228 -2.00 -12.16 5.58
C LEU A 228 -1.62 -13.10 6.74
N VAL A 229 -2.31 -14.24 6.82
CA VAL A 229 -1.84 -15.42 7.56
C VAL A 229 -0.94 -16.22 6.63
N GLU A 230 0.38 -16.07 6.79
CA GLU A 230 1.38 -16.61 5.85
C GLU A 230 1.37 -18.14 5.77
N GLU A 231 1.16 -18.81 6.90
CA GLU A 231 1.02 -20.28 6.97
C GLU A 231 -0.18 -20.78 6.19
N ASP A 232 -1.29 -20.06 6.21
CA ASP A 232 -2.50 -20.37 5.47
C ASP A 232 -2.28 -20.22 3.96
N LEU A 233 -1.58 -19.17 3.53
CA LEU A 233 -1.20 -19.02 2.13
C LEU A 233 -0.33 -20.18 1.64
N ILE A 234 0.68 -20.56 2.42
CA ILE A 234 1.55 -21.71 2.10
C ILE A 234 0.73 -22.99 1.98
N ALA A 235 -0.20 -23.24 2.90
CA ALA A 235 -1.08 -24.41 2.87
C ALA A 235 -1.95 -24.45 1.60
N VAL A 236 -2.57 -23.33 1.23
CA VAL A 236 -3.43 -23.21 0.04
C VAL A 236 -2.64 -23.35 -1.26
N LEU A 237 -1.39 -22.83 -1.31
CA LEU A 237 -0.49 -23.01 -2.45
C LEU A 237 -0.01 -24.46 -2.58
N ASN A 238 0.29 -25.13 -1.47
CA ASN A 238 0.74 -26.52 -1.45
C ASN A 238 -0.38 -27.49 -1.83
N SER A 239 -1.62 -27.21 -1.46
CA SER A 239 -2.78 -28.00 -1.89
C SER A 239 -3.05 -27.90 -3.41
N GLY A 240 -2.47 -26.88 -4.07
CA GLY A 240 -2.71 -26.61 -5.49
C GLY A 240 -3.96 -25.78 -5.77
N HIS A 241 -4.71 -25.37 -4.74
CA HIS A 241 -5.93 -24.58 -4.91
C HIS A 241 -5.61 -23.22 -5.56
N LEU A 242 -4.57 -22.50 -5.10
CA LEU A 242 -4.04 -21.34 -5.81
C LEU A 242 -2.86 -21.72 -6.72
N SER A 243 -2.78 -21.10 -7.89
CA SER A 243 -1.68 -21.27 -8.85
C SER A 243 -0.39 -20.57 -8.40
N GLY A 244 -0.50 -19.51 -7.59
CA GLY A 244 0.63 -18.76 -7.08
C GLY A 244 0.21 -17.49 -6.33
N ALA A 245 1.22 -16.76 -5.87
CA ALA A 245 1.04 -15.46 -5.24
C ALA A 245 2.18 -14.50 -5.58
N LEU A 246 1.91 -13.19 -5.53
CA LEU A 246 2.89 -12.11 -5.49
C LEU A 246 2.75 -11.37 -4.16
N LEU A 247 3.84 -11.28 -3.42
CA LEU A 247 3.90 -10.58 -2.16
C LEU A 247 4.93 -9.44 -2.27
N ASP A 248 4.44 -8.20 -2.16
CA ASP A 248 5.27 -7.00 -2.13
C ASP A 248 5.52 -6.51 -0.71
N VAL A 249 4.73 -7.00 0.25
CA VAL A 249 4.74 -6.56 1.65
C VAL A 249 4.71 -7.75 2.62
N PHE A 250 5.37 -7.57 3.78
CA PHE A 250 5.57 -8.63 4.77
C PHE A 250 5.33 -8.12 6.20
N LYS A 251 5.04 -9.03 7.15
CA LYS A 251 4.88 -8.68 8.58
C LYS A 251 6.18 -8.10 9.16
N THR A 252 7.31 -8.60 8.69
CA THR A 252 8.65 -8.09 9.05
C THR A 252 9.37 -7.67 7.79
N GLU A 253 9.73 -6.40 7.71
CA GLU A 253 10.50 -5.83 6.60
C GLU A 253 11.80 -5.17 7.10
N PRO A 254 12.95 -5.49 6.48
CA PRO A 254 13.17 -6.46 5.39
C PRO A 254 12.82 -7.88 5.77
N LEU A 255 12.33 -8.69 4.80
CA LEU A 255 12.01 -10.11 5.01
C LEU A 255 13.27 -10.86 5.45
N PRO A 256 13.26 -11.55 6.61
CA PRO A 256 14.42 -12.30 7.10
C PRO A 256 14.93 -13.32 6.09
N THR A 257 16.25 -13.50 6.01
CA THR A 257 16.91 -14.38 5.02
C THR A 257 16.49 -15.84 5.12
N GLU A 258 16.14 -16.30 6.34
CA GLU A 258 15.69 -17.69 6.61
C GLU A 258 14.18 -17.86 6.41
N HIS A 259 13.46 -16.83 6.00
CA HIS A 259 11.99 -16.90 5.91
C HIS A 259 11.54 -17.90 4.85
N PRO A 260 10.59 -18.81 5.15
CA PRO A 260 10.20 -19.90 4.25
C PRO A 260 9.61 -19.42 2.92
N LEU A 261 9.03 -18.23 2.86
CA LEU A 261 8.48 -17.64 1.64
C LEU A 261 9.52 -17.48 0.53
N TRP A 262 10.82 -17.26 0.85
CA TRP A 262 11.89 -17.12 -0.15
C TRP A 262 12.01 -18.35 -1.06
N ASN A 263 11.83 -19.51 -0.51
CA ASN A 263 12.07 -20.78 -1.21
C ASN A 263 10.80 -21.38 -1.81
N HIS A 264 9.63 -20.74 -1.63
CA HIS A 264 8.38 -21.29 -2.13
C HIS A 264 8.24 -21.05 -3.66
N PRO A 265 8.16 -22.11 -4.50
CA PRO A 265 8.28 -21.99 -5.96
C PRO A 265 7.11 -21.25 -6.63
N LYS A 266 5.98 -21.13 -5.95
CA LYS A 266 4.77 -20.44 -6.44
C LYS A 266 4.63 -19.01 -5.91
N ILE A 267 5.62 -18.50 -5.15
CA ILE A 267 5.59 -17.15 -4.59
C ILE A 267 6.60 -16.27 -5.33
N MET A 268 6.14 -15.16 -5.86
CA MET A 268 6.97 -14.06 -6.31
C MET A 268 7.09 -13.04 -5.19
N ILE A 269 8.29 -12.56 -4.93
CA ILE A 269 8.60 -11.58 -3.89
C ILE A 269 9.14 -10.31 -4.54
N THR A 270 8.63 -9.15 -4.09
CA THR A 270 9.18 -7.83 -4.39
C THR A 270 9.39 -7.05 -3.09
N PRO A 271 10.42 -6.17 -3.00
CA PRO A 271 10.80 -5.56 -1.73
C PRO A 271 10.08 -4.23 -1.46
N HIS A 272 8.73 -4.27 -1.35
CA HIS A 272 7.84 -3.14 -1.04
C HIS A 272 8.01 -1.98 -2.05
N ILE A 273 7.82 -2.31 -3.34
CA ILE A 273 8.05 -1.41 -4.48
C ILE A 273 6.81 -1.22 -5.37
N ALA A 274 5.66 -1.76 -4.98
CA ALA A 274 4.44 -1.70 -5.80
C ALA A 274 4.00 -0.27 -6.12
N SER A 275 4.38 0.69 -5.26
CA SER A 275 4.23 2.12 -5.54
C SER A 275 5.28 2.90 -4.74
N ILE A 276 6.09 3.68 -5.45
CA ILE A 276 7.17 4.46 -4.87
C ILE A 276 6.81 5.94 -4.91
N THR A 277 6.89 6.61 -3.76
CA THR A 277 6.62 8.04 -3.67
C THR A 277 7.62 8.83 -4.51
N ASN A 278 7.13 9.55 -5.51
CA ASN A 278 7.91 10.55 -6.22
C ASN A 278 8.08 11.78 -5.32
N ILE A 279 9.33 12.09 -4.95
CA ILE A 279 9.61 13.15 -3.96
C ILE A 279 9.23 14.53 -4.50
N GLU A 280 9.45 14.81 -5.80
CA GLU A 280 9.11 16.11 -6.36
C GLU A 280 7.59 16.36 -6.32
N SER A 281 6.77 15.40 -6.74
CA SER A 281 5.31 15.54 -6.66
C SER A 281 4.80 15.59 -5.22
N ALA A 282 5.37 14.76 -4.35
CA ALA A 282 5.01 14.72 -2.94
C ALA A 282 5.34 16.02 -2.19
N ALA A 283 6.46 16.63 -2.52
CA ALA A 283 6.88 17.89 -1.88
C ALA A 283 5.89 19.03 -2.12
N PHE A 284 5.22 19.09 -3.28
CA PHE A 284 4.20 20.12 -3.52
C PHE A 284 3.05 20.03 -2.52
N LEU A 285 2.56 18.83 -2.22
CA LEU A 285 1.50 18.64 -1.23
C LEU A 285 1.97 18.96 0.19
N VAL A 286 3.21 18.58 0.54
CA VAL A 286 3.81 18.91 1.84
C VAL A 286 3.95 20.41 2.00
N VAL A 287 4.46 21.09 0.98
CA VAL A 287 4.60 22.57 0.93
C VAL A 287 3.24 23.24 1.08
N GLU A 288 2.23 22.78 0.32
CA GLU A 288 0.88 23.33 0.38
C GLU A 288 0.26 23.11 1.78
N ASN A 289 0.39 21.94 2.36
CA ASN A 289 -0.10 21.68 3.71
C ASN A 289 0.64 22.49 4.77
N TYR A 290 1.95 22.71 4.62
CA TYR A 290 2.70 23.57 5.51
C TYR A 290 2.23 25.04 5.40
N GLN A 291 2.05 25.56 4.18
CA GLN A 291 1.53 26.91 3.96
C GLN A 291 0.10 27.05 4.49
N ASN A 292 -0.77 26.05 4.27
CA ASN A 292 -2.11 26.05 4.82
C ASN A 292 -2.08 26.06 6.37
N HIS A 293 -1.18 25.29 6.97
CA HIS A 293 -0.98 25.28 8.42
C HIS A 293 -0.59 26.69 8.94
N LEU A 294 0.37 27.35 8.30
CA LEU A 294 0.81 28.71 8.68
C LEU A 294 -0.33 29.74 8.59
N ASN A 295 -1.21 29.60 7.60
CA ASN A 295 -2.31 30.52 7.33
C ASN A 295 -3.62 30.14 8.04
N GLY A 296 -3.65 29.07 8.84
CA GLY A 296 -4.86 28.57 9.51
C GLY A 296 -5.93 28.04 8.54
N LEU A 297 -5.52 27.60 7.35
CA LEU A 297 -6.38 27.02 6.32
C LEU A 297 -6.52 25.51 6.48
N PRO A 298 -7.59 24.88 5.93
CA PRO A 298 -7.76 23.42 5.98
C PRO A 298 -6.62 22.69 5.30
N LEU A 299 -6.12 21.62 5.97
CA LEU A 299 -5.11 20.73 5.41
C LEU A 299 -5.74 19.72 4.45
N LYS A 300 -4.97 19.31 3.44
CA LYS A 300 -5.36 18.27 2.47
C LYS A 300 -4.99 16.87 2.97
N HIS A 301 -5.76 15.87 2.54
CA HIS A 301 -5.55 14.45 2.86
C HIS A 301 -5.38 14.17 4.36
N THR A 302 -6.20 14.86 5.18
CA THR A 302 -6.27 14.61 6.61
C THR A 302 -6.98 13.28 6.90
N LEU A 303 -6.53 12.60 7.92
CA LEU A 303 -7.04 11.29 8.31
C LEU A 303 -7.83 11.36 9.61
N SER A 304 -8.86 10.55 9.68
CA SER A 304 -9.63 10.36 10.91
C SER A 304 -8.91 9.37 11.81
N LEU A 305 -8.44 9.81 12.99
CA LEU A 305 -7.82 8.95 13.99
C LEU A 305 -8.76 7.83 14.49
N THR A 306 -10.07 8.07 14.45
CA THR A 306 -11.07 7.08 14.88
C THR A 306 -11.32 6.00 13.84
N LYS A 307 -11.08 6.27 12.55
CA LYS A 307 -11.24 5.30 11.46
C LYS A 307 -9.94 4.61 11.07
N GLY A 308 -8.77 5.18 11.45
CA GLY A 308 -7.46 4.63 11.13
C GLY A 308 -7.01 4.85 9.67
N TYR A 309 -7.84 5.54 8.87
CA TYR A 309 -7.55 5.85 7.46
C TYR A 309 -8.31 7.09 6.99
#